data_1a5fe6be957f8327b7965e23decca68f
#
_entry.id   1a5fe6be957f8327b7965e23decca68f
#
_cell.length_a   1.000
_cell.length_b   1.000
_cell.length_c   1.000
_cell.angle_alpha   90.00
_cell.angle_beta   90.00
_cell.angle_gamma   90.00
#
_symmetry.space_group_name_H-M   'P 1'
#
loop_
_entity.id
_entity.type
_entity.pdbx_description
1 polymer ?
#
loop_
_entity_poly.entity_id
_entity_poly.type
_entity_poly.pdbx_seq_one_letter_code
_entity_poly.pdbx_strand_id
1 'polypeptide(L)'
;MTSRPAASSRDNNFNLIRFMAALCVMIGHMSFIAPGPLYIFLGNGIQIMGVRTIFLLGGYLISKSWSSDPHVLRYAVKRAFRIWPALIVFTLGVALVAGPILSVLPAGEYFRNPATWQYLGAIGFYISYGLPGVFADVPYAGVVNGSLWTMPLEVALYVLVPLVLWLVSRRPWRRHASLLTAIFVGLYVVAAVLRCAVFPQWRMVIYGLDVAQFLVLGVYYMLGMLYALPQVRRLLNLQVASLLLVAAAMAQFTSYAANEVCYMLVFPYFVFSLGLCEKPLFKGFGRKTELSYGIYLYGFFVQQCLVWLCNRLGWTLPYWGLQVVSIALTMACAYLSAKLIEEPCMRLSKRLLARIPARGERATTH
;
A
#
# COMPACT_ATOMS: atom_id res chain seq x y z
N MET A 1 36.28 -8.59 17.37
CA MET A 1 35.05 -8.16 16.59
C MET A 1 33.97 -9.22 16.83
N THR A 2 33.16 -9.02 17.84
CA THR A 2 32.06 -9.94 18.19
C THR A 2 30.97 -9.85 17.10
N SER A 3 30.71 -10.95 16.43
CA SER A 3 29.59 -11.10 15.50
C SER A 3 28.27 -10.84 16.25
N ARG A 4 27.64 -9.67 15.99
CA ARG A 4 26.32 -9.35 16.52
C ARG A 4 25.32 -10.40 16.03
N PRO A 5 24.53 -11.02 16.91
CA PRO A 5 23.47 -11.91 16.47
C PRO A 5 22.49 -11.11 15.59
N ALA A 6 22.20 -11.64 14.42
CA ALA A 6 21.19 -11.05 13.52
C ALA A 6 19.87 -11.01 14.29
N ALA A 7 19.37 -9.80 14.56
CA ALA A 7 18.03 -9.61 15.13
C ALA A 7 17.04 -10.45 14.34
N SER A 8 16.19 -11.22 15.00
CA SER A 8 15.23 -12.09 14.34
C SER A 8 14.41 -11.22 13.36
N SER A 9 14.12 -11.71 12.17
CA SER A 9 13.39 -10.99 11.11
C SER A 9 11.99 -10.54 11.55
N ARG A 10 11.57 -10.84 12.76
CA ARG A 10 10.27 -10.53 13.36
C ARG A 10 10.29 -9.36 14.35
N ASP A 11 11.50 -8.89 14.78
CA ASP A 11 11.65 -7.79 15.73
C ASP A 11 11.96 -6.50 14.98
N ASN A 12 10.92 -5.84 14.48
CA ASN A 12 11.00 -4.55 13.80
C ASN A 12 9.70 -3.75 13.98
N ASN A 13 9.76 -2.44 13.66
CA ASN A 13 8.60 -1.55 13.76
C ASN A 13 7.72 -1.51 12.51
N PHE A 14 7.91 -2.38 11.50
CA PHE A 14 7.20 -2.27 10.22
C PHE A 14 5.68 -2.41 10.32
N ASN A 15 5.19 -3.25 11.23
CA ASN A 15 3.73 -3.37 11.40
C ASN A 15 3.12 -2.08 11.94
N LEU A 16 3.79 -1.40 12.88
CA LEU A 16 3.37 -0.09 13.37
C LEU A 16 3.42 0.94 12.26
N ILE A 17 4.52 1.01 11.51
CA ILE A 17 4.69 1.99 10.42
C ILE A 17 3.61 1.79 9.35
N ARG A 18 3.30 0.54 8.97
CA ARG A 18 2.22 0.24 8.00
C ARG A 18 0.85 0.63 8.52
N PHE A 19 0.59 0.36 9.80
CA PHE A 19 -0.64 0.76 10.46
C PHE A 19 -0.80 2.28 10.47
N MET A 20 0.23 3.02 10.88
CA MET A 20 0.24 4.49 10.87
C MET A 20 0.09 5.04 9.44
N ALA A 21 0.75 4.44 8.46
CA ALA A 21 0.62 4.81 7.06
C ALA A 21 -0.82 4.65 6.54
N ALA A 22 -1.49 3.53 6.88
CA ALA A 22 -2.90 3.32 6.51
C ALA A 22 -3.83 4.33 7.20
N LEU A 23 -3.57 4.67 8.47
CA LEU A 23 -4.30 5.75 9.15
C LEU A 23 -4.06 7.12 8.49
N CYS A 24 -2.84 7.46 8.11
CA CYS A 24 -2.54 8.69 7.39
C CYS A 24 -3.32 8.78 6.07
N VAL A 25 -3.42 7.67 5.32
CA VAL A 25 -4.23 7.61 4.09
C VAL A 25 -5.69 7.90 4.42
N MET A 26 -6.25 7.24 5.40
CA MET A 26 -7.64 7.41 5.82
C MET A 26 -7.91 8.84 6.33
N ILE A 27 -7.07 9.36 7.22
CA ILE A 27 -7.23 10.71 7.77
C ILE A 27 -7.19 11.75 6.64
N GLY A 28 -6.27 11.63 5.70
CA GLY A 28 -6.17 12.55 4.57
C GLY A 28 -7.33 12.45 3.59
N HIS A 29 -7.93 11.26 3.42
CA HIS A 29 -9.11 11.11 2.57
C HIS A 29 -10.35 11.83 3.12
N MET A 30 -10.53 11.89 4.44
CA MET A 30 -11.66 12.61 5.03
C MET A 30 -11.70 14.07 4.61
N SER A 31 -10.54 14.71 4.41
CA SER A 31 -10.48 16.12 3.95
C SER A 31 -11.06 16.35 2.55
N PHE A 32 -11.22 15.29 1.75
CA PHE A 32 -11.90 15.35 0.46
C PHE A 32 -13.35 14.91 0.54
N ILE A 33 -13.66 13.94 1.43
CA ILE A 33 -15.01 13.38 1.59
C ILE A 33 -15.94 14.35 2.33
N ALA A 34 -15.41 15.06 3.31
CA ALA A 34 -16.12 16.10 4.04
C ALA A 34 -15.27 17.39 4.11
N PRO A 35 -15.87 18.59 4.00
CA PRO A 35 -15.12 19.85 4.13
C PRO A 35 -14.33 19.90 5.44
N GLY A 36 -13.00 20.05 5.34
CA GLY A 36 -12.12 20.02 6.51
C GLY A 36 -10.68 20.44 6.20
N PRO A 37 -9.79 20.44 7.22
CA PRO A 37 -8.42 20.85 7.07
C PRO A 37 -7.61 19.91 6.19
N LEU A 38 -6.74 20.46 5.37
CA LEU A 38 -5.71 19.70 4.65
C LEU A 38 -4.50 19.50 5.55
N TYR A 39 -4.08 18.25 5.72
CA TYR A 39 -2.88 17.92 6.48
C TYR A 39 -1.70 17.78 5.54
N ILE A 40 -0.72 18.67 5.65
CA ILE A 40 0.46 18.72 4.78
C ILE A 40 1.72 18.46 5.61
N PHE A 41 2.58 17.59 5.10
CA PHE A 41 3.90 17.31 5.66
C PHE A 41 4.95 17.32 4.55
N LEU A 42 5.98 18.12 4.68
CA LEU A 42 7.03 18.34 3.67
C LEU A 42 6.44 18.61 2.26
N GLY A 43 5.44 19.50 2.19
CA GLY A 43 4.77 19.86 0.95
C GLY A 43 3.80 18.82 0.38
N ASN A 44 3.60 17.69 1.05
CA ASN A 44 2.74 16.60 0.60
C ASN A 44 1.57 16.38 1.57
N GLY A 45 0.38 16.07 1.03
CA GLY A 45 -0.74 15.62 1.86
C GLY A 45 -0.42 14.32 2.57
N ILE A 46 -0.88 14.16 3.81
CA ILE A 46 -0.57 12.98 4.63
C ILE A 46 -1.05 11.67 4.01
N GLN A 47 -2.14 11.67 3.20
CA GLN A 47 -2.58 10.49 2.45
C GLN A 47 -1.53 10.05 1.43
N ILE A 48 -0.87 11.00 0.76
CA ILE A 48 0.21 10.71 -0.20
C ILE A 48 1.41 10.11 0.55
N MET A 49 1.76 10.69 1.70
CA MET A 49 2.81 10.17 2.58
C MET A 49 2.51 8.72 3.01
N GLY A 50 1.26 8.46 3.42
CA GLY A 50 0.81 7.11 3.78
C GLY A 50 0.95 6.11 2.64
N VAL A 51 0.47 6.45 1.43
CA VAL A 51 0.60 5.61 0.23
C VAL A 51 2.07 5.34 -0.11
N ARG A 52 2.91 6.39 -0.16
CA ARG A 52 4.36 6.26 -0.42
C ARG A 52 5.04 5.35 0.60
N THR A 53 4.66 5.44 1.88
CA THR A 53 5.17 4.56 2.95
C THR A 53 4.78 3.09 2.72
N ILE A 54 3.53 2.83 2.34
CA ILE A 54 3.05 1.48 2.02
C ILE A 54 3.85 0.90 0.85
N PHE A 55 4.05 1.67 -0.23
CA PHE A 55 4.85 1.26 -1.38
C PHE A 55 6.31 1.02 -1.01
N LEU A 56 6.91 1.91 -0.22
CA LEU A 56 8.27 1.78 0.27
C LEU A 56 8.50 0.48 1.05
N LEU A 57 7.62 0.18 2.01
CA LEU A 57 7.67 -1.07 2.76
C LEU A 57 7.32 -2.28 1.89
N GLY A 58 6.43 -2.12 0.90
CA GLY A 58 6.10 -3.14 -0.10
C GLY A 58 7.34 -3.61 -0.84
N GLY A 59 8.12 -2.68 -1.41
CA GLY A 59 9.36 -2.98 -2.14
C GLY A 59 10.38 -3.74 -1.28
N TYR A 60 10.57 -3.31 -0.04
CA TYR A 60 11.45 -4.00 0.92
C TYR A 60 10.97 -5.42 1.22
N LEU A 61 9.71 -5.58 1.62
CA LEU A 61 9.16 -6.86 2.05
C LEU A 61 9.07 -7.88 0.91
N ILE A 62 8.74 -7.41 -0.30
CA ILE A 62 8.71 -8.26 -1.50
C ILE A 62 10.11 -8.73 -1.86
N SER A 63 11.10 -7.83 -1.84
CA SER A 63 12.49 -8.19 -2.10
C SER A 63 13.01 -9.23 -1.10
N LYS A 64 12.71 -9.06 0.18
CA LYS A 64 13.06 -10.05 1.23
C LYS A 64 12.32 -11.38 1.04
N SER A 65 11.04 -11.33 0.72
CA SER A 65 10.21 -12.53 0.49
C SER A 65 10.71 -13.34 -0.70
N TRP A 66 11.04 -12.68 -1.82
CA TRP A 66 11.59 -13.34 -3.00
C TRP A 66 12.99 -13.90 -2.75
N SER A 67 13.86 -13.11 -2.14
CA SER A 67 15.25 -13.54 -1.86
C SER A 67 15.32 -14.73 -0.89
N SER A 68 14.34 -14.87 0.00
CA SER A 68 14.30 -16.00 0.96
C SER A 68 13.71 -17.28 0.34
N ASP A 69 12.84 -17.17 -0.65
CA ASP A 69 12.16 -18.31 -1.30
C ASP A 69 11.87 -17.95 -2.78
N PRO A 70 12.90 -18.03 -3.67
CA PRO A 70 12.78 -17.60 -5.06
C PRO A 70 12.09 -18.66 -5.94
N HIS A 71 10.84 -18.95 -5.60
CA HIS A 71 9.98 -19.90 -6.30
C HIS A 71 8.68 -19.23 -6.72
N VAL A 72 8.44 -19.10 -8.04
CA VAL A 72 7.35 -18.33 -8.64
C VAL A 72 5.98 -18.73 -8.07
N LEU A 73 5.65 -20.04 -8.08
CA LEU A 73 4.35 -20.51 -7.62
C LEU A 73 4.14 -20.24 -6.12
N ARG A 74 5.15 -20.52 -5.27
CA ARG A 74 5.07 -20.25 -3.84
C ARG A 74 4.93 -18.75 -3.55
N TYR A 75 5.64 -17.93 -4.31
CA TYR A 75 5.52 -16.47 -4.24
C TYR A 75 4.12 -16.00 -4.65
N ALA A 76 3.59 -16.47 -5.79
CA ALA A 76 2.26 -16.13 -6.28
C ALA A 76 1.17 -16.51 -5.27
N VAL A 77 1.22 -17.73 -4.68
CA VAL A 77 0.30 -18.16 -3.63
C VAL A 77 0.36 -17.22 -2.42
N LYS A 78 1.56 -16.85 -1.94
CA LYS A 78 1.71 -15.91 -0.80
C LYS A 78 1.06 -14.56 -1.08
N ARG A 79 1.16 -14.02 -2.31
CA ARG A 79 0.57 -12.73 -2.69
C ARG A 79 -0.92 -12.82 -2.94
N ALA A 80 -1.37 -13.87 -3.63
CA ALA A 80 -2.78 -14.11 -3.88
C ALA A 80 -3.59 -14.17 -2.58
N PHE A 81 -3.17 -14.98 -1.64
CA PHE A 81 -3.86 -15.12 -0.35
C PHE A 81 -3.74 -13.90 0.56
N ARG A 82 -2.84 -12.97 0.25
CA ARG A 82 -2.71 -11.70 0.98
C ARG A 82 -3.71 -10.66 0.51
N ILE A 83 -4.05 -10.63 -0.80
CA ILE A 83 -4.85 -9.56 -1.40
C ILE A 83 -6.28 -10.03 -1.67
N TRP A 84 -6.45 -11.12 -2.45
CA TRP A 84 -7.73 -11.49 -3.01
C TRP A 84 -8.84 -11.79 -2.01
N PRO A 85 -8.62 -12.49 -0.88
CA PRO A 85 -9.73 -12.87 -0.02
C PRO A 85 -10.55 -11.67 0.49
N ALA A 86 -9.90 -10.67 1.07
CA ALA A 86 -10.61 -9.50 1.57
C ALA A 86 -11.11 -8.60 0.42
N LEU A 87 -10.37 -8.46 -0.68
CA LEU A 87 -10.79 -7.71 -1.87
C LEU A 87 -12.08 -8.29 -2.48
N ILE A 88 -12.15 -9.61 -2.64
CA ILE A 88 -13.35 -10.29 -3.18
C ILE A 88 -14.55 -10.04 -2.28
N VAL A 89 -14.41 -10.30 -0.97
CA VAL A 89 -15.51 -10.11 -0.01
C VAL A 89 -15.95 -8.65 0.04
N PHE A 90 -15.00 -7.71 0.06
CA PHE A 90 -15.31 -6.27 0.00
C PHE A 90 -16.06 -5.91 -1.28
N THR A 91 -15.53 -6.29 -2.45
CA THR A 91 -16.12 -5.91 -3.75
C THR A 91 -17.53 -6.50 -3.92
N LEU A 92 -17.71 -7.79 -3.59
CA LEU A 92 -19.02 -8.43 -3.65
C LEU A 92 -19.98 -7.84 -2.61
N GLY A 93 -19.53 -7.63 -1.37
CA GLY A 93 -20.36 -7.05 -0.31
C GLY A 93 -20.81 -5.62 -0.65
N VAL A 94 -19.91 -4.82 -1.22
CA VAL A 94 -20.25 -3.45 -1.65
C VAL A 94 -21.19 -3.46 -2.87
N ALA A 95 -20.89 -4.23 -3.92
CA ALA A 95 -21.69 -4.22 -5.13
C ALA A 95 -23.07 -4.86 -4.95
N LEU A 96 -23.17 -5.97 -4.20
CA LEU A 96 -24.39 -6.77 -4.15
C LEU A 96 -25.24 -6.51 -2.90
N VAL A 97 -24.67 -5.99 -1.81
CA VAL A 97 -25.39 -5.77 -0.56
C VAL A 97 -25.48 -4.29 -0.22
N ALA A 98 -24.33 -3.60 -0.07
CA ALA A 98 -24.34 -2.20 0.34
C ALA A 98 -24.85 -1.28 -0.79
N GLY A 99 -24.44 -1.53 -2.04
CA GLY A 99 -24.79 -0.71 -3.19
C GLY A 99 -26.28 -0.50 -3.39
N PRO A 100 -27.13 -1.55 -3.47
CA PRO A 100 -28.57 -1.37 -3.61
C PRO A 100 -29.25 -0.68 -2.41
N ILE A 101 -28.64 -0.73 -1.21
CA ILE A 101 -29.13 -0.02 -0.01
C ILE A 101 -28.77 1.47 -0.06
N LEU A 102 -27.57 1.78 -0.56
CA LEU A 102 -27.01 3.13 -0.56
C LEU A 102 -27.36 3.91 -1.85
N SER A 103 -27.90 3.23 -2.86
CA SER A 103 -28.29 3.81 -4.13
C SER A 103 -29.61 4.60 -4.02
N VAL A 104 -29.70 5.70 -4.77
CA VAL A 104 -30.96 6.41 -4.97
C VAL A 104 -31.87 5.71 -5.99
N LEU A 105 -31.34 4.72 -6.73
CA LEU A 105 -32.10 3.94 -7.71
C LEU A 105 -32.84 2.79 -7.06
N PRO A 106 -34.04 2.41 -7.58
CA PRO A 106 -34.70 1.17 -7.20
C PRO A 106 -33.78 -0.05 -7.47
N ALA A 107 -33.84 -1.08 -6.62
CA ALA A 107 -32.97 -2.25 -6.72
C ALA A 107 -33.00 -2.92 -8.11
N GLY A 108 -34.18 -2.96 -8.77
CA GLY A 108 -34.30 -3.51 -10.12
C GLY A 108 -33.51 -2.73 -11.18
N GLU A 109 -33.50 -1.41 -11.09
CA GLU A 109 -32.72 -0.55 -12.00
C GLU A 109 -31.22 -0.63 -11.67
N TYR A 110 -30.88 -0.64 -10.39
CA TYR A 110 -29.51 -0.79 -9.93
C TYR A 110 -28.86 -2.06 -10.51
N PHE A 111 -29.52 -3.23 -10.39
CA PHE A 111 -28.96 -4.49 -10.88
C PHE A 111 -29.04 -4.67 -12.41
N ARG A 112 -29.93 -3.95 -13.11
CA ARG A 112 -29.96 -3.92 -14.57
C ARG A 112 -28.86 -3.03 -15.15
N ASN A 113 -28.28 -2.13 -14.38
CA ASN A 113 -27.25 -1.21 -14.86
C ASN A 113 -25.92 -1.95 -15.07
N PRO A 114 -25.31 -1.89 -16.26
CA PRO A 114 -24.02 -2.54 -16.52
C PRO A 114 -22.88 -2.10 -15.58
N ALA A 115 -22.90 -0.85 -15.09
CA ALA A 115 -21.88 -0.33 -14.21
C ALA A 115 -21.84 -1.06 -12.85
N THR A 116 -22.97 -1.63 -12.39
CA THR A 116 -22.99 -2.49 -11.19
C THR A 116 -22.08 -3.70 -11.36
N TRP A 117 -22.11 -4.33 -12.51
CA TRP A 117 -21.31 -5.52 -12.82
C TRP A 117 -19.87 -5.16 -13.19
N GLN A 118 -19.66 -4.00 -13.82
CA GLN A 118 -18.30 -3.49 -14.09
C GLN A 118 -17.51 -3.22 -12.81
N TYR A 119 -18.18 -2.86 -11.70
CA TYR A 119 -17.52 -2.69 -10.41
C TYR A 119 -16.84 -3.96 -9.92
N LEU A 120 -17.34 -5.14 -10.28
CA LEU A 120 -16.70 -6.43 -9.96
C LEU A 120 -15.35 -6.60 -10.66
N GLY A 121 -15.05 -5.80 -11.68
CA GLY A 121 -13.73 -5.74 -12.31
C GLY A 121 -12.60 -5.42 -11.33
N ALA A 122 -12.90 -4.79 -10.19
CA ALA A 122 -11.94 -4.54 -9.11
C ALA A 122 -11.28 -5.83 -8.58
N ILE A 123 -11.97 -6.98 -8.65
CA ILE A 123 -11.40 -8.30 -8.30
C ILE A 123 -10.24 -8.67 -9.23
N GLY A 124 -10.32 -8.26 -10.51
CA GLY A 124 -9.25 -8.39 -11.52
C GLY A 124 -8.36 -7.15 -11.63
N PHE A 125 -8.43 -6.21 -10.66
CA PHE A 125 -7.68 -4.94 -10.66
C PHE A 125 -8.07 -3.96 -11.78
N TYR A 126 -9.21 -4.14 -12.42
CA TYR A 126 -9.84 -3.15 -13.29
C TYR A 126 -10.77 -2.28 -12.43
N ILE A 127 -10.26 -1.11 -11.99
CA ILE A 127 -10.95 -0.30 -10.99
C ILE A 127 -12.00 0.59 -11.60
N SER A 128 -13.25 0.39 -11.18
CA SER A 128 -14.37 1.34 -11.32
C SER A 128 -14.61 1.98 -9.95
N TYR A 129 -14.72 3.31 -9.91
CA TYR A 129 -14.83 4.03 -8.64
C TYR A 129 -16.28 4.16 -8.16
N GLY A 130 -17.24 4.13 -9.05
CA GLY A 130 -18.64 4.38 -8.76
C GLY A 130 -19.54 3.17 -8.95
N LEU A 131 -20.68 3.20 -8.27
CA LEU A 131 -21.82 2.33 -8.47
C LEU A 131 -23.05 3.19 -8.81
N PRO A 132 -24.01 2.70 -9.61
CA PRO A 132 -25.17 3.48 -10.05
C PRO A 132 -25.95 4.06 -8.87
N GLY A 133 -26.06 5.38 -8.80
CA GLY A 133 -26.83 6.09 -7.77
C GLY A 133 -26.28 6.02 -6.34
N VAL A 134 -25.14 5.36 -6.12
CA VAL A 134 -24.54 5.26 -4.79
C VAL A 134 -23.79 6.56 -4.47
N PHE A 135 -24.03 7.09 -3.27
CA PHE A 135 -23.44 8.34 -2.80
C PHE A 135 -23.68 9.54 -3.74
N ALA A 136 -24.86 9.63 -4.35
CA ALA A 136 -25.19 10.73 -5.24
C ALA A 136 -25.28 12.08 -4.49
N ASP A 137 -25.74 12.07 -3.24
CA ASP A 137 -26.10 13.24 -2.44
C ASP A 137 -25.08 13.55 -1.32
N VAL A 138 -23.79 13.19 -1.51
CA VAL A 138 -22.71 13.50 -0.57
C VAL A 138 -21.72 14.49 -1.17
N PRO A 139 -20.93 15.22 -0.37
CA PRO A 139 -19.97 16.20 -0.89
C PRO A 139 -18.97 15.61 -1.90
N TYR A 140 -18.52 14.38 -1.70
CA TYR A 140 -17.65 13.66 -2.63
C TYR A 140 -18.46 12.60 -3.40
N ALA A 141 -19.33 13.10 -4.28
CA ALA A 141 -20.34 12.30 -4.95
C ALA A 141 -19.78 11.24 -5.90
N GLY A 142 -20.50 10.11 -6.03
CA GLY A 142 -20.28 9.10 -7.05
C GLY A 142 -19.05 8.21 -6.87
N VAL A 143 -18.22 8.44 -5.86
CA VAL A 143 -17.04 7.62 -5.58
C VAL A 143 -17.30 6.69 -4.39
N VAL A 144 -17.32 5.39 -4.63
CA VAL A 144 -17.57 4.38 -3.61
C VAL A 144 -16.31 4.08 -2.80
N ASN A 145 -15.18 3.89 -3.48
CA ASN A 145 -13.89 3.69 -2.82
C ASN A 145 -12.74 4.25 -3.67
N GLY A 146 -12.26 5.41 -3.28
CA GLY A 146 -11.15 6.09 -3.93
C GLY A 146 -9.78 5.47 -3.61
N SER A 147 -9.65 4.56 -2.62
CA SER A 147 -8.35 3.98 -2.27
C SER A 147 -7.89 2.89 -3.23
N LEU A 148 -8.80 2.28 -4.00
CA LEU A 148 -8.50 1.09 -4.82
C LEU A 148 -7.57 1.37 -6.00
N TRP A 149 -7.37 2.62 -6.41
CA TRP A 149 -6.56 2.97 -7.60
C TRP A 149 -5.11 2.50 -7.52
N THR A 150 -4.58 2.28 -6.32
CA THR A 150 -3.20 1.81 -6.12
C THR A 150 -3.03 0.31 -6.28
N MET A 151 -4.13 -0.47 -6.24
CA MET A 151 -4.07 -1.93 -6.30
C MET A 151 -3.47 -2.47 -7.61
N PRO A 152 -3.86 -1.98 -8.82
CA PRO A 152 -3.22 -2.41 -10.06
C PRO A 152 -1.71 -2.08 -10.08
N LEU A 153 -1.31 -0.93 -9.51
CA LEU A 153 0.08 -0.52 -9.42
C LEU A 153 0.90 -1.47 -8.53
N GLU A 154 0.34 -1.80 -7.36
CA GLU A 154 0.99 -2.71 -6.40
C GLU A 154 1.19 -4.10 -7.00
N VAL A 155 0.17 -4.63 -7.69
CA VAL A 155 0.24 -5.95 -8.33
C VAL A 155 1.25 -5.97 -9.47
N ALA A 156 1.33 -4.90 -10.29
CA ALA A 156 2.35 -4.77 -11.31
C ALA A 156 3.77 -4.78 -10.71
N LEU A 157 3.97 -4.12 -9.56
CA LEU A 157 5.24 -4.12 -8.84
C LEU A 157 5.55 -5.47 -8.18
N TYR A 158 4.53 -6.24 -7.80
CA TYR A 158 4.71 -7.63 -7.34
C TYR A 158 5.25 -8.54 -8.43
N VAL A 159 5.07 -8.21 -9.69
CA VAL A 159 5.66 -8.92 -10.82
C VAL A 159 7.05 -8.36 -11.16
N LEU A 160 7.18 -7.04 -11.24
CA LEU A 160 8.41 -6.37 -11.66
C LEU A 160 9.59 -6.67 -10.74
N VAL A 161 9.42 -6.56 -9.42
CA VAL A 161 10.54 -6.72 -8.46
C VAL A 161 11.11 -8.14 -8.46
N PRO A 162 10.32 -9.21 -8.36
CA PRO A 162 10.84 -10.58 -8.50
C PRO A 162 11.52 -10.83 -9.85
N LEU A 163 10.98 -10.28 -10.93
CA LEU A 163 11.59 -10.41 -12.26
C LEU A 163 13.00 -9.79 -12.29
N VAL A 164 13.15 -8.57 -11.78
CA VAL A 164 14.46 -7.90 -11.69
C VAL A 164 15.42 -8.71 -10.83
N LEU A 165 14.99 -9.10 -9.63
CA LEU A 165 15.83 -9.88 -8.71
C LEU A 165 16.21 -11.24 -9.29
N TRP A 166 15.33 -11.87 -10.04
CA TRP A 166 15.62 -13.13 -10.75
C TRP A 166 16.65 -12.93 -11.86
N LEU A 167 16.53 -11.87 -12.68
CA LEU A 167 17.48 -11.56 -13.74
C LEU A 167 18.89 -11.30 -13.18
N VAL A 168 19.02 -10.43 -12.17
CA VAL A 168 20.34 -10.08 -11.59
C VAL A 168 20.97 -11.22 -10.78
N SER A 169 20.18 -12.21 -10.33
CA SER A 169 20.70 -13.37 -9.61
C SER A 169 21.20 -14.50 -10.49
N ARG A 170 21.03 -14.42 -11.83
CA ARG A 170 21.52 -15.43 -12.78
C ARG A 170 23.03 -15.36 -13.00
N ARG A 171 23.65 -16.48 -13.38
CA ARG A 171 25.00 -16.48 -13.91
C ARG A 171 25.04 -15.75 -15.28
N PRO A 172 26.04 -14.93 -15.57
CA PRO A 172 27.23 -14.60 -14.78
C PRO A 172 27.03 -13.45 -13.77
N TRP A 173 25.83 -12.83 -13.69
CA TRP A 173 25.54 -11.57 -13.01
C TRP A 173 25.51 -11.65 -11.48
N ARG A 174 25.40 -12.85 -10.91
CA ARG A 174 25.17 -13.08 -9.46
C ARG A 174 26.17 -12.36 -8.54
N ARG A 175 27.45 -12.29 -8.93
CA ARG A 175 28.49 -11.61 -8.13
C ARG A 175 28.27 -10.11 -8.04
N HIS A 176 27.58 -9.51 -9.03
CA HIS A 176 27.28 -8.08 -9.12
C HIS A 176 25.80 -7.76 -8.83
N ALA A 177 25.03 -8.69 -8.28
CA ALA A 177 23.58 -8.56 -8.12
C ALA A 177 23.18 -7.29 -7.35
N SER A 178 23.89 -6.93 -6.27
CA SER A 178 23.60 -5.70 -5.52
C SER A 178 23.86 -4.44 -6.35
N LEU A 179 24.96 -4.39 -7.10
CA LEU A 179 25.28 -3.27 -7.98
C LEU A 179 24.26 -3.14 -9.10
N LEU A 180 23.90 -4.24 -9.76
CA LEU A 180 22.89 -4.25 -10.82
C LEU A 180 21.52 -3.84 -10.30
N THR A 181 21.16 -4.27 -9.09
CA THR A 181 19.93 -3.81 -8.43
C THR A 181 19.96 -2.31 -8.21
N ALA A 182 21.06 -1.76 -7.69
CA ALA A 182 21.20 -0.32 -7.49
C ALA A 182 21.15 0.47 -8.80
N ILE A 183 21.79 -0.03 -9.86
CA ILE A 183 21.73 0.57 -11.21
C ILE A 183 20.29 0.57 -11.72
N PHE A 184 19.58 -0.56 -11.60
CA PHE A 184 18.17 -0.64 -12.02
C PHE A 184 17.29 0.37 -11.28
N VAL A 185 17.44 0.47 -9.94
CA VAL A 185 16.72 1.47 -9.15
C VAL A 185 17.05 2.89 -9.62
N GLY A 186 18.34 3.20 -9.85
CA GLY A 186 18.77 4.50 -10.36
C GLY A 186 18.13 4.84 -11.71
N LEU A 187 18.15 3.90 -12.66
CA LEU A 187 17.53 4.08 -13.99
C LEU A 187 16.01 4.28 -13.87
N TYR A 188 15.35 3.55 -12.98
CA TYR A 188 13.92 3.72 -12.74
C TYR A 188 13.60 5.12 -12.18
N VAL A 189 14.39 5.60 -11.21
CA VAL A 189 14.25 6.96 -10.65
C VAL A 189 14.47 8.01 -11.73
N VAL A 190 15.51 7.87 -12.55
CA VAL A 190 15.78 8.77 -13.68
C VAL A 190 14.61 8.79 -14.66
N ALA A 191 14.06 7.63 -15.04
CA ALA A 191 12.91 7.56 -15.92
C ALA A 191 11.68 8.26 -15.35
N ALA A 192 11.41 8.10 -14.05
CA ALA A 192 10.30 8.78 -13.36
C ALA A 192 10.50 10.30 -13.32
N VAL A 193 11.71 10.76 -13.02
CA VAL A 193 12.06 12.20 -13.01
C VAL A 193 11.94 12.81 -14.41
N LEU A 194 12.48 12.16 -15.43
CA LEU A 194 12.38 12.62 -16.82
C LEU A 194 10.92 12.69 -17.27
N ARG A 195 10.11 11.68 -16.94
CA ARG A 195 8.66 11.72 -17.21
C ARG A 195 8.01 12.94 -16.56
N CYS A 196 8.28 13.23 -15.29
CA CYS A 196 7.70 14.37 -14.60
C CYS A 196 8.20 15.72 -15.14
N ALA A 197 9.48 15.83 -15.48
CA ALA A 197 10.10 17.08 -15.91
C ALA A 197 9.86 17.39 -17.40
N VAL A 198 9.93 16.37 -18.26
CA VAL A 198 9.89 16.58 -19.73
C VAL A 198 8.49 16.32 -20.31
N PHE A 199 7.76 15.35 -19.73
CA PHE A 199 6.45 14.94 -20.26
C PHE A 199 5.34 15.02 -19.18
N PRO A 200 5.13 16.16 -18.50
CA PRO A 200 4.20 16.25 -17.36
C PRO A 200 2.74 15.93 -17.73
N GLN A 201 2.36 16.21 -18.99
CA GLN A 201 1.00 15.98 -19.49
C GLN A 201 0.78 14.59 -20.06
N TRP A 202 1.87 13.79 -20.22
CA TRP A 202 1.75 12.46 -20.77
C TRP A 202 0.98 11.53 -19.82
N ARG A 203 -0.07 10.94 -20.32
CA ARG A 203 -0.90 9.96 -19.59
C ARG A 203 -1.15 8.76 -20.46
N MET A 204 -0.98 7.60 -19.89
CA MET A 204 -1.27 6.32 -20.50
C MET A 204 -1.89 5.41 -19.46
N VAL A 205 -3.04 4.83 -19.77
CA VAL A 205 -3.70 3.87 -18.88
C VAL A 205 -3.75 2.52 -19.60
N ILE A 206 -3.24 1.48 -18.97
CA ILE A 206 -3.24 0.11 -19.49
C ILE A 206 -3.99 -0.74 -18.47
N TYR A 207 -5.12 -1.30 -18.84
CA TYR A 207 -5.95 -2.14 -17.97
C TYR A 207 -6.20 -1.52 -16.59
N GLY A 208 -6.58 -0.23 -16.55
CA GLY A 208 -6.82 0.50 -15.29
C GLY A 208 -5.56 0.95 -14.55
N LEU A 209 -4.37 0.59 -15.01
CA LEU A 209 -3.09 1.05 -14.45
C LEU A 209 -2.68 2.37 -15.11
N ASP A 210 -2.63 3.45 -14.35
CA ASP A 210 -2.03 4.71 -14.78
C ASP A 210 -0.51 4.58 -14.76
N VAL A 211 0.11 4.52 -15.95
CA VAL A 211 1.56 4.33 -16.11
C VAL A 211 2.36 5.49 -15.52
N ALA A 212 1.80 6.71 -15.53
CA ALA A 212 2.43 7.85 -14.92
C ALA A 212 2.52 7.71 -13.39
N GLN A 213 1.44 7.30 -12.77
CA GLN A 213 1.40 7.02 -11.33
C GLN A 213 2.24 5.79 -10.98
N PHE A 214 2.27 4.78 -11.85
CA PHE A 214 3.13 3.61 -11.68
C PHE A 214 4.60 4.00 -11.62
N LEU A 215 5.06 4.92 -12.48
CA LEU A 215 6.43 5.43 -12.42
C LEU A 215 6.68 6.22 -11.13
N VAL A 216 5.80 7.14 -10.77
CA VAL A 216 5.98 8.00 -9.59
C VAL A 216 5.97 7.23 -8.27
N LEU A 217 4.94 6.40 -8.03
CA LEU A 217 4.86 5.57 -6.82
C LEU A 217 5.87 4.43 -6.82
N GLY A 218 6.16 3.90 -8.00
CA GLY A 218 7.17 2.87 -8.17
C GLY A 218 8.56 3.30 -7.72
N VAL A 219 8.90 4.60 -7.75
CA VAL A 219 10.15 5.12 -7.15
C VAL A 219 10.28 4.67 -5.69
N TYR A 220 9.25 4.86 -4.89
CA TYR A 220 9.28 4.48 -3.47
C TYR A 220 9.39 2.96 -3.30
N TYR A 221 8.72 2.20 -4.16
CA TYR A 221 8.84 0.75 -4.16
C TYR A 221 10.26 0.28 -4.53
N MET A 222 10.89 0.91 -5.54
CA MET A 222 12.27 0.65 -5.93
C MET A 222 13.28 1.07 -4.83
N LEU A 223 13.05 2.19 -4.16
CA LEU A 223 13.84 2.57 -2.98
C LEU A 223 13.69 1.51 -1.88
N GLY A 224 12.50 0.98 -1.64
CA GLY A 224 12.29 -0.14 -0.72
C GLY A 224 13.13 -1.37 -1.09
N MET A 225 13.22 -1.72 -2.38
CA MET A 225 14.08 -2.77 -2.88
C MET A 225 15.57 -2.47 -2.61
N LEU A 226 16.00 -1.22 -2.77
CA LEU A 226 17.38 -0.79 -2.47
C LEU A 226 17.71 -0.97 -0.98
N TYR A 227 16.81 -0.56 -0.08
CA TYR A 227 16.99 -0.74 1.36
C TYR A 227 16.95 -2.21 1.82
N ALA A 228 16.51 -3.14 0.99
CA ALA A 228 16.64 -4.57 1.26
C ALA A 228 18.09 -5.09 1.13
N LEU A 229 18.98 -4.35 0.44
CA LEU A 229 20.38 -4.70 0.28
C LEU A 229 21.16 -4.56 1.60
N PRO A 230 21.99 -5.55 1.98
CA PRO A 230 22.78 -5.50 3.23
C PRO A 230 23.71 -4.28 3.33
N GLN A 231 24.27 -3.84 2.21
CA GLN A 231 25.17 -2.69 2.14
C GLN A 231 24.48 -1.40 2.55
N VAL A 232 23.27 -1.15 2.02
CA VAL A 232 22.48 0.05 2.32
C VAL A 232 21.98 0.04 3.77
N ARG A 233 21.57 -1.13 4.27
CA ARG A 233 21.11 -1.26 5.66
C ARG A 233 22.17 -0.90 6.71
N ARG A 234 23.45 -1.07 6.40
CA ARG A 234 24.55 -0.70 7.30
C ARG A 234 24.71 0.81 7.50
N LEU A 235 24.14 1.60 6.57
CA LEU A 235 24.18 3.06 6.61
C LEU A 235 23.04 3.67 7.45
N LEU A 236 22.10 2.85 7.94
CA LEU A 236 20.95 3.33 8.69
C LEU A 236 21.35 3.79 10.08
N ASN A 237 20.94 5.00 10.43
CA ASN A 237 21.12 5.59 11.77
C ASN A 237 19.89 6.44 12.09
N LEU A 238 19.16 6.05 13.15
CA LEU A 238 17.92 6.71 13.52
C LEU A 238 18.14 8.15 13.99
N GLN A 239 19.23 8.44 14.71
CA GLN A 239 19.51 9.80 15.17
C GLN A 239 19.77 10.74 13.98
N VAL A 240 20.63 10.32 13.04
CA VAL A 240 20.90 11.08 11.82
C VAL A 240 19.64 11.25 10.99
N ALA A 241 18.84 10.19 10.85
CA ALA A 241 17.59 10.22 10.11
C ALA A 241 16.58 11.20 10.73
N SER A 242 16.47 11.22 12.06
CA SER A 242 15.59 12.15 12.77
C SER A 242 16.03 13.60 12.63
N LEU A 243 17.34 13.86 12.74
CA LEU A 243 17.88 15.22 12.52
C LEU A 243 17.63 15.71 11.09
N LEU A 244 17.88 14.86 10.08
CA LEU A 244 17.61 15.18 8.69
C LEU A 244 16.12 15.45 8.44
N LEU A 245 15.22 14.67 9.06
CA LEU A 245 13.78 14.86 8.92
C LEU A 245 13.34 16.21 9.53
N VAL A 246 13.84 16.56 10.72
CA VAL A 246 13.56 17.86 11.35
C VAL A 246 14.12 19.01 10.51
N ALA A 247 15.37 18.89 10.04
CA ALA A 247 15.98 19.89 9.17
C ALA A 247 15.17 20.10 7.88
N ALA A 248 14.73 19.00 7.25
CA ALA A 248 13.87 19.04 6.05
C ALA A 248 12.52 19.69 6.33
N ALA A 249 11.90 19.42 7.49
CA ALA A 249 10.65 20.04 7.90
C ALA A 249 10.80 21.55 8.19
N MET A 250 11.94 21.96 8.70
CA MET A 250 12.25 23.39 8.98
C MET A 250 12.64 24.18 7.73
N ALA A 251 13.25 23.52 6.74
CA ALA A 251 13.77 24.19 5.54
C ALA A 251 12.67 24.79 4.66
N GLN A 252 11.49 24.18 4.62
CA GLN A 252 10.31 24.61 3.84
C GLN A 252 10.68 25.24 2.49
N PHE A 253 11.19 24.42 1.59
CA PHE A 253 11.61 24.89 0.26
C PHE A 253 10.45 25.52 -0.50
N THR A 254 10.71 26.66 -1.14
CA THR A 254 9.72 27.38 -1.95
C THR A 254 9.35 26.63 -3.24
N SER A 255 10.28 25.79 -3.73
CA SER A 255 10.08 24.98 -4.93
C SER A 255 9.46 23.63 -4.60
N TYR A 256 8.36 23.28 -5.26
CA TYR A 256 7.76 21.94 -5.17
C TYR A 256 8.76 20.84 -5.52
N ALA A 257 9.56 21.03 -6.57
CA ALA A 257 10.58 20.05 -6.99
C ALA A 257 11.65 19.84 -5.90
N ALA A 258 12.09 20.89 -5.22
CA ALA A 258 13.06 20.79 -4.12
C ALA A 258 12.45 20.02 -2.93
N ASN A 259 11.20 20.29 -2.58
CA ASN A 259 10.47 19.54 -1.55
C ASN A 259 10.34 18.05 -1.90
N GLU A 260 10.01 17.71 -3.16
CA GLU A 260 9.90 16.33 -3.61
C GLU A 260 11.23 15.59 -3.56
N VAL A 261 12.33 16.21 -4.00
CA VAL A 261 13.68 15.63 -3.92
C VAL A 261 14.08 15.42 -2.47
N CYS A 262 13.88 16.42 -1.61
CA CYS A 262 14.15 16.31 -0.19
C CYS A 262 13.34 15.19 0.47
N TYR A 263 12.05 15.13 0.18
CA TYR A 263 11.16 14.07 0.65
C TYR A 263 11.64 12.69 0.19
N MET A 264 11.97 12.53 -1.09
CA MET A 264 12.43 11.26 -1.67
C MET A 264 13.73 10.75 -1.04
N LEU A 265 14.62 11.64 -0.61
CA LEU A 265 15.90 11.25 0.02
C LEU A 265 15.76 11.02 1.52
N VAL A 266 15.13 11.95 2.23
CA VAL A 266 15.11 11.98 3.69
C VAL A 266 14.06 11.04 4.27
N PHE A 267 12.85 11.03 3.71
CA PHE A 267 11.74 10.28 4.29
C PHE A 267 11.94 8.74 4.24
N PRO A 268 12.37 8.12 3.13
CA PRO A 268 12.69 6.69 3.11
C PRO A 268 13.81 6.32 4.08
N TYR A 269 14.83 7.16 4.20
CA TYR A 269 15.91 6.94 5.14
C TYR A 269 15.41 6.92 6.59
N PHE A 270 14.52 7.86 6.95
CA PHE A 270 13.88 7.89 8.26
C PHE A 270 13.00 6.64 8.49
N VAL A 271 12.13 6.29 7.54
CA VAL A 271 11.22 5.13 7.66
C VAL A 271 12.00 3.84 7.90
N PHE A 272 13.10 3.61 7.16
CA PHE A 272 13.91 2.40 7.35
C PHE A 272 14.79 2.46 8.60
N SER A 273 15.31 3.61 8.97
CA SER A 273 16.06 3.77 10.23
C SER A 273 15.17 3.51 11.44
N LEU A 274 13.92 3.97 11.43
CA LEU A 274 12.92 3.68 12.46
C LEU A 274 12.44 2.22 12.39
N GLY A 275 12.21 1.73 11.19
CA GLY A 275 11.71 0.37 10.95
C GLY A 275 12.67 -0.72 11.41
N LEU A 276 13.97 -0.51 11.21
CA LEU A 276 15.04 -1.48 11.44
C LEU A 276 15.94 -1.10 12.64
N CYS A 277 15.51 -0.17 13.51
CA CYS A 277 16.29 0.22 14.67
C CYS A 277 16.59 -0.98 15.60
N GLU A 278 17.75 -0.94 16.28
CA GLU A 278 18.23 -2.04 17.14
C GLU A 278 17.29 -2.33 18.32
N LYS A 279 16.61 -1.30 18.81
CA LYS A 279 15.65 -1.39 19.92
C LYS A 279 14.26 -0.98 19.45
N PRO A 280 13.51 -1.89 18.78
CA PRO A 280 12.17 -1.54 18.32
C PRO A 280 11.26 -1.23 19.51
N LEU A 281 10.65 -0.05 19.50
CA LEU A 281 9.79 0.46 20.57
C LEU A 281 8.51 -0.38 20.75
N PHE A 282 8.03 -0.99 19.66
CA PHE A 282 6.73 -1.68 19.62
C PHE A 282 6.83 -3.10 19.07
N LYS A 283 7.72 -3.92 19.65
CA LYS A 283 8.03 -5.30 19.24
C LYS A 283 6.81 -6.23 19.07
N GLY A 284 5.74 -5.98 19.80
CA GLY A 284 4.53 -6.82 19.79
C GLY A 284 3.42 -6.33 18.87
N PHE A 285 3.52 -5.10 18.33
CA PHE A 285 2.43 -4.48 17.57
C PHE A 285 2.14 -5.25 16.28
N GLY A 286 0.86 -5.55 16.03
CA GLY A 286 0.42 -6.24 14.81
C GLY A 286 0.91 -7.69 14.64
N ARG A 287 1.52 -8.32 15.67
CA ARG A 287 1.95 -9.72 15.56
C ARG A 287 0.79 -10.71 15.57
N LYS A 288 -0.25 -10.43 16.35
CA LYS A 288 -1.44 -11.29 16.44
C LYS A 288 -2.43 -11.03 15.30
N THR A 289 -2.62 -9.75 14.96
CA THR A 289 -3.57 -9.33 13.91
C THR A 289 -3.01 -8.09 13.23
N GLU A 290 -2.83 -8.16 11.94
CA GLU A 290 -2.38 -7.06 11.10
C GLU A 290 -3.59 -6.38 10.46
N LEU A 291 -3.80 -5.10 10.74
CA LEU A 291 -5.00 -4.37 10.37
C LEU A 291 -4.80 -3.38 9.21
N SER A 292 -3.55 -3.09 8.82
CA SER A 292 -3.27 -2.01 7.86
C SER A 292 -3.95 -2.23 6.51
N TYR A 293 -4.04 -3.49 6.04
CA TYR A 293 -4.71 -3.80 4.78
C TYR A 293 -6.23 -3.57 4.88
N GLY A 294 -6.86 -4.04 5.96
CA GLY A 294 -8.28 -3.78 6.20
C GLY A 294 -8.58 -2.28 6.34
N ILE A 295 -7.76 -1.51 7.08
CA ILE A 295 -7.93 -0.06 7.20
C ILE A 295 -7.87 0.59 5.80
N TYR A 296 -6.90 0.22 4.98
CA TYR A 296 -6.76 0.74 3.63
C TYR A 296 -7.94 0.40 2.72
N LEU A 297 -8.44 -0.85 2.81
CA LEU A 297 -9.51 -1.37 1.98
C LEU A 297 -10.88 -0.79 2.36
N TYR A 298 -11.18 -0.71 3.65
CA TYR A 298 -12.52 -0.30 4.14
C TYR A 298 -12.62 1.20 4.43
N GLY A 299 -11.50 1.88 4.74
CA GLY A 299 -11.51 3.24 5.30
C GLY A 299 -12.28 4.25 4.48
N PHE A 300 -12.01 4.36 3.19
CA PHE A 300 -12.68 5.32 2.31
C PHE A 300 -14.20 5.04 2.23
N PHE A 301 -14.57 3.79 2.05
CA PHE A 301 -15.98 3.39 1.96
C PHE A 301 -16.74 3.68 3.27
N VAL A 302 -16.16 3.37 4.42
CA VAL A 302 -16.76 3.66 5.75
C VAL A 302 -16.94 5.16 5.95
N GLN A 303 -15.97 5.97 5.52
CA GLN A 303 -16.08 7.43 5.58
C GLN A 303 -17.24 7.95 4.73
N GLN A 304 -17.38 7.46 3.51
CA GLN A 304 -18.51 7.80 2.62
C GLN A 304 -19.83 7.36 3.22
N CYS A 305 -19.92 6.14 3.76
CA CYS A 305 -21.13 5.65 4.44
C CYS A 305 -21.52 6.53 5.64
N LEU A 306 -20.55 6.95 6.45
CA LEU A 306 -20.81 7.80 7.60
C LEU A 306 -21.35 9.17 7.20
N VAL A 307 -20.74 9.81 6.20
CA VAL A 307 -21.20 11.10 5.69
C VAL A 307 -22.59 10.97 5.06
N TRP A 308 -22.82 9.92 4.26
CA TRP A 308 -24.14 9.60 3.70
C TRP A 308 -25.20 9.41 4.78
N LEU A 309 -24.88 8.66 5.84
CA LEU A 309 -25.80 8.42 6.96
C LEU A 309 -26.14 9.71 7.70
N CYS A 310 -25.14 10.55 7.99
CA CYS A 310 -25.34 11.85 8.61
C CYS A 310 -26.26 12.73 7.78
N ASN A 311 -26.03 12.82 6.45
CA ASN A 311 -26.90 13.58 5.56
C ASN A 311 -28.32 13.03 5.54
N ARG A 312 -28.49 11.70 5.49
CA ARG A 312 -29.80 11.03 5.46
C ARG A 312 -30.62 11.25 6.71
N LEU A 313 -29.95 11.31 7.88
CA LEU A 313 -30.60 11.49 9.19
C LEU A 313 -30.67 12.96 9.63
N GLY A 314 -30.12 13.88 8.85
CA GLY A 314 -30.03 15.29 9.23
C GLY A 314 -29.08 15.55 10.42
N TRP A 315 -28.11 14.64 10.65
CA TRP A 315 -27.14 14.80 11.72
C TRP A 315 -26.00 15.70 11.31
N THR A 316 -25.65 16.64 12.17
CA THR A 316 -24.50 17.53 11.99
C THR A 316 -23.38 17.14 12.95
N LEU A 317 -22.46 16.30 12.49
CA LEU A 317 -21.24 16.01 13.24
C LEU A 317 -20.13 16.99 12.82
N PRO A 318 -19.36 17.53 13.78
CA PRO A 318 -18.19 18.32 13.45
C PRO A 318 -17.17 17.42 12.73
N TYR A 319 -16.30 18.02 11.90
CA TYR A 319 -15.29 17.29 11.11
C TYR A 319 -14.49 16.28 11.96
N TRP A 320 -14.04 16.68 13.15
CA TRP A 320 -13.32 15.80 14.08
C TRP A 320 -14.16 14.64 14.60
N GLY A 321 -15.46 14.86 14.77
CA GLY A 321 -16.40 13.80 15.14
C GLY A 321 -16.51 12.75 14.03
N LEU A 322 -16.68 13.19 12.77
CA LEU A 322 -16.66 12.32 11.59
C LEU A 322 -15.36 11.53 11.50
N GLN A 323 -14.21 12.20 11.74
CA GLN A 323 -12.91 11.59 11.71
C GLN A 323 -12.77 10.46 12.75
N VAL A 324 -13.09 10.74 14.02
CA VAL A 324 -12.95 9.76 15.12
C VAL A 324 -13.90 8.58 14.94
N VAL A 325 -15.17 8.85 14.62
CA VAL A 325 -16.18 7.80 14.41
C VAL A 325 -15.79 6.92 13.22
N SER A 326 -15.36 7.51 12.11
CA SER A 326 -14.96 6.74 10.94
C SER A 326 -13.71 5.87 11.21
N ILE A 327 -12.75 6.36 11.99
CA ILE A 327 -11.59 5.55 12.42
C ILE A 327 -12.06 4.36 13.25
N ALA A 328 -12.93 4.57 14.24
CA ALA A 328 -13.44 3.51 15.10
C ALA A 328 -14.20 2.43 14.30
N LEU A 329 -15.10 2.85 13.41
CA LEU A 329 -15.85 1.95 12.53
C LEU A 329 -14.94 1.18 11.56
N THR A 330 -13.97 1.87 10.96
CA THR A 330 -13.00 1.23 10.06
C THR A 330 -12.14 0.22 10.80
N MET A 331 -11.70 0.53 12.02
CA MET A 331 -10.96 -0.41 12.86
C MET A 331 -11.77 -1.67 13.18
N ALA A 332 -13.06 -1.52 13.48
CA ALA A 332 -13.96 -2.64 13.68
C ALA A 332 -14.10 -3.50 12.42
N CYS A 333 -14.36 -2.88 11.25
CA CYS A 333 -14.43 -3.58 9.97
C CYS A 333 -13.11 -4.30 9.62
N ALA A 334 -11.97 -3.62 9.79
CA ALA A 334 -10.65 -4.19 9.55
C ALA A 334 -10.35 -5.39 10.47
N TYR A 335 -10.74 -5.29 11.75
CA TYR A 335 -10.58 -6.37 12.70
C TYR A 335 -11.45 -7.59 12.35
N LEU A 336 -12.72 -7.38 12.01
CA LEU A 336 -13.63 -8.44 11.56
C LEU A 336 -13.10 -9.11 10.28
N SER A 337 -12.69 -8.31 9.28
CA SER A 337 -12.08 -8.81 8.06
C SER A 337 -10.83 -9.65 8.35
N ALA A 338 -9.92 -9.15 9.20
CA ALA A 338 -8.71 -9.87 9.57
C ALA A 338 -9.03 -11.23 10.21
N LYS A 339 -10.00 -11.27 11.15
CA LYS A 339 -10.35 -12.50 11.87
C LYS A 339 -11.13 -13.50 11.05
N LEU A 340 -12.12 -13.02 10.29
CA LEU A 340 -13.08 -13.89 9.60
C LEU A 340 -12.61 -14.29 8.19
N ILE A 341 -11.77 -13.47 7.55
CA ILE A 341 -11.40 -13.66 6.14
C ILE A 341 -9.88 -13.86 6.01
N GLU A 342 -9.06 -12.87 6.42
CA GLU A 342 -7.63 -12.86 6.10
C GLU A 342 -6.87 -13.96 6.85
N GLU A 343 -7.01 -14.06 8.18
CA GLU A 343 -6.29 -15.06 8.99
C GLU A 343 -6.65 -16.52 8.60
N PRO A 344 -7.93 -16.90 8.35
CA PRO A 344 -8.27 -18.23 7.85
C PRO A 344 -7.64 -18.53 6.48
N CYS A 345 -7.71 -17.58 5.54
CA CYS A 345 -7.12 -17.71 4.21
C CYS A 345 -5.59 -17.82 4.27
N MET A 346 -4.94 -17.05 5.16
CA MET A 346 -3.49 -17.17 5.39
C MET A 346 -3.10 -18.52 6.00
N ARG A 347 -3.94 -19.13 6.85
CA ARG A 347 -3.73 -20.50 7.34
C ARG A 347 -3.83 -21.52 6.21
N LEU A 348 -4.81 -21.35 5.31
CA LEU A 348 -4.95 -22.20 4.12
C LEU A 348 -3.73 -22.06 3.18
N SER A 349 -3.28 -20.82 2.95
CA SER A 349 -2.06 -20.56 2.18
C SER A 349 -0.85 -21.31 2.72
N LYS A 350 -0.64 -21.31 4.05
CA LYS A 350 0.47 -22.07 4.68
C LYS A 350 0.36 -23.57 4.43
N ARG A 351 -0.85 -24.14 4.49
CA ARG A 351 -1.09 -25.57 4.18
C ARG A 351 -0.80 -25.90 2.72
N LEU A 352 -1.20 -25.04 1.79
CA LEU A 352 -0.90 -25.20 0.36
C LEU A 352 0.60 -25.10 0.09
N LEU A 353 1.28 -24.13 0.71
CA LEU A 353 2.72 -23.93 0.56
C LEU A 353 3.53 -25.14 1.09
N ALA A 354 3.05 -25.83 2.11
CA ALA A 354 3.68 -27.06 2.61
C ALA A 354 3.64 -28.21 1.60
N ARG A 355 2.69 -28.17 0.64
CA ARG A 355 2.58 -29.18 -0.44
C ARG A 355 3.40 -28.86 -1.68
N ILE A 356 3.91 -27.62 -1.81
CA ILE A 356 4.73 -27.19 -2.94
C ILE A 356 6.19 -27.29 -2.51
N PRO A 357 7.01 -28.23 -3.07
CA PRO A 357 8.40 -28.40 -2.65
C PRO A 357 9.21 -27.14 -2.83
N ALA A 358 10.09 -26.84 -1.89
CA ALA A 358 11.04 -25.74 -1.97
C ALA A 358 12.10 -26.04 -3.06
N ARG A 359 12.72 -24.97 -3.62
CA ARG A 359 13.71 -25.08 -4.68
C ARG A 359 15.02 -25.72 -4.16
N GLY A 360 15.08 -26.95 -3.92
CA GLY A 360 16.25 -27.68 -3.42
C GLY A 360 15.93 -29.13 -3.06
N GLU A 361 14.64 -29.40 -2.77
CA GLU A 361 14.23 -30.76 -2.38
C GLU A 361 14.07 -31.73 -3.57
N ARG A 362 14.06 -31.23 -4.83
CA ARG A 362 13.96 -32.09 -6.03
C ARG A 362 15.27 -32.79 -6.42
N ALA A 363 16.38 -32.52 -5.75
CA ALA A 363 17.70 -33.07 -6.12
C ALA A 363 18.11 -34.31 -5.31
N THR A 364 17.29 -34.80 -4.38
CA THR A 364 17.65 -35.92 -3.49
C THR A 364 16.82 -37.18 -3.66
N THR A 365 15.98 -37.24 -4.71
CA THR A 365 15.23 -38.45 -5.05
C THR A 365 15.58 -38.98 -6.46
N HIS A 366 16.86 -39.33 -6.67
CA HIS A 366 17.30 -40.26 -7.72
C HIS A 366 18.58 -40.95 -7.27
#